data_6f44210328b5c9e98212f2f1ef30a17b
#
_entry.id   6f44210328b5c9e98212f2f1ef30a17b
#
_cell.length_a   1.000
_cell.length_b   1.000
_cell.length_c   1.000
_cell.angle_alpha   90.00
_cell.angle_beta   90.00
_cell.angle_gamma   90.00
#
_symmetry.space_group_name_H-M   'P 1'
#
loop_
_entity.id
_entity.type
_entity.pdbx_description
1 polymer ?
#
loop_
_entity_poly.entity_id
_entity_poly.type
_entity_poly.pdbx_seq_one_letter_code
_entity_poly.pdbx_strand_id
1 'polypeptide(L)'
;AADRSTALRECCRLVDLLIDAGHHPTFIDLGGGVPMSYLDDAEQWRDYHAARDAMVDGYARPFTWKADPLDTTYPFHQSPVRGEWLKDVLSGGVAEMLRERSLRLHLEPGRSLLDGCGVILAEVAFVKERSDGLPLVGLAMNRTQCRTTSDDYLIDPLLVTDRTTGEEVEAFLVGAYCIEDELILRRRIRFPYGVEPGDVIA
;
A
#
# COMPACT_ATOMS: atom_id res chain seq x y z
N ALA A 1 -8.59 2.29 -15.46
CA ALA A 1 -8.21 2.07 -16.88
C ALA A 1 -8.79 3.14 -17.81
N ALA A 2 -10.10 3.42 -17.75
CA ALA A 2 -10.77 4.35 -18.66
C ALA A 2 -10.11 5.73 -18.77
N ASP A 3 -9.80 6.38 -17.65
CA ASP A 3 -9.15 7.71 -17.63
C ASP A 3 -7.76 7.67 -18.30
N ARG A 4 -7.01 6.58 -18.10
CA ARG A 4 -5.70 6.42 -18.72
C ARG A 4 -5.79 6.16 -20.23
N SER A 5 -6.80 5.41 -20.68
CA SER A 5 -7.09 5.25 -22.12
C SER A 5 -7.46 6.58 -22.75
N THR A 6 -8.29 7.39 -22.08
CA THR A 6 -8.65 8.73 -22.54
C THR A 6 -7.42 9.64 -22.62
N ALA A 7 -6.56 9.63 -21.60
CA ALA A 7 -5.33 10.40 -21.59
C ALA A 7 -4.38 9.99 -22.75
N LEU A 8 -4.23 8.70 -23.03
CA LEU A 8 -3.40 8.23 -24.14
C LEU A 8 -3.94 8.66 -25.51
N ARG A 9 -5.26 8.68 -25.69
CA ARG A 9 -5.88 9.19 -26.93
C ARG A 9 -5.59 10.67 -27.12
N GLU A 10 -5.70 11.46 -26.04
CA GLU A 10 -5.36 12.88 -26.09
C GLU A 10 -3.86 13.10 -26.33
N CYS A 11 -2.99 12.32 -25.69
CA CYS A 11 -1.56 12.36 -25.98
C CYS A 11 -1.25 12.06 -27.46
N CYS A 12 -1.92 11.07 -28.07
CA CYS A 12 -1.76 10.80 -29.50
C CYS A 12 -2.17 11.98 -30.36
N ARG A 13 -3.27 12.68 -30.00
CA ARG A 13 -3.68 13.92 -30.69
C ARG A 13 -2.63 15.04 -30.56
N LEU A 14 -2.05 15.19 -29.36
CA LEU A 14 -0.96 16.15 -29.15
C LEU A 14 0.30 15.81 -29.92
N VAL A 15 0.62 14.52 -30.02
CA VAL A 15 1.73 14.03 -30.86
C VAL A 15 1.53 14.40 -32.33
N ASP A 16 0.32 14.28 -32.86
CA ASP A 16 0.03 14.69 -34.25
C ASP A 16 0.31 16.18 -34.45
N LEU A 17 -0.12 17.04 -33.51
CA LEU A 17 0.19 18.49 -33.57
C LEU A 17 1.69 18.76 -33.49
N LEU A 18 2.44 18.00 -32.69
CA LEU A 18 3.90 18.15 -32.61
C LEU A 18 4.57 17.72 -33.92
N ILE A 19 4.11 16.66 -34.55
CA ILE A 19 4.61 16.20 -35.84
C ILE A 19 4.35 17.27 -36.93
N ASP A 20 3.15 17.84 -36.97
CA ASP A 20 2.80 18.92 -37.89
C ASP A 20 3.66 20.18 -37.68
N ALA A 21 4.12 20.41 -36.42
CA ALA A 21 5.04 21.48 -36.09
C ALA A 21 6.53 21.13 -36.33
N GLY A 22 6.83 19.97 -36.91
CA GLY A 22 8.20 19.54 -37.26
C GLY A 22 8.97 18.83 -36.14
N HIS A 23 8.30 18.42 -35.05
CA HIS A 23 8.90 17.62 -34.00
C HIS A 23 8.77 16.11 -34.27
N HIS A 24 9.56 15.30 -33.60
CA HIS A 24 9.60 13.84 -33.79
C HIS A 24 9.51 13.10 -32.43
N PRO A 25 8.34 13.11 -31.75
CA PRO A 25 8.18 12.34 -30.51
C PRO A 25 8.30 10.83 -30.81
N THR A 26 8.99 10.10 -29.94
CA THR A 26 9.23 8.66 -30.11
C THR A 26 8.60 7.80 -29.01
N PHE A 27 8.08 8.43 -27.98
CA PHE A 27 7.41 7.73 -26.88
C PHE A 27 6.38 8.62 -26.19
N ILE A 28 5.49 7.98 -25.46
CA ILE A 28 4.63 8.59 -24.45
C ILE A 28 4.95 7.91 -23.12
N ASP A 29 5.18 8.69 -22.07
CA ASP A 29 5.27 8.19 -20.72
C ASP A 29 3.91 8.35 -20.02
N LEU A 30 3.31 7.23 -19.64
CA LEU A 30 2.04 7.18 -18.92
C LEU A 30 2.22 7.43 -17.41
N GLY A 31 3.45 7.41 -16.94
CA GLY A 31 3.81 7.54 -15.53
C GLY A 31 3.48 6.29 -14.70
N GLY A 32 3.30 6.52 -13.42
CA GLY A 32 3.02 5.49 -12.43
C GLY A 32 1.53 5.17 -12.24
N GLY A 33 1.22 4.57 -11.10
CA GLY A 33 -0.16 4.24 -10.70
C GLY A 33 -0.71 2.97 -11.35
N VAL A 34 0.16 2.03 -11.73
CA VAL A 34 -0.27 0.67 -12.10
C VAL A 34 -0.87 0.01 -10.85
N PRO A 35 -2.15 -0.38 -10.88
CA PRO A 35 -2.84 -0.85 -9.69
C PRO A 35 -2.34 -2.23 -9.25
N MET A 36 -2.36 -2.41 -7.94
CA MET A 36 -2.04 -3.64 -7.22
C MET A 36 -3.18 -3.98 -6.28
N SER A 37 -3.42 -5.27 -6.03
CA SER A 37 -4.29 -5.74 -4.95
C SER A 37 -3.46 -6.54 -3.97
N TYR A 38 -3.62 -6.23 -2.68
CA TYR A 38 -2.97 -6.93 -1.56
C TYR A 38 -3.97 -7.77 -0.76
N LEU A 39 -5.26 -7.56 -0.97
CA LEU A 39 -6.33 -8.35 -0.39
C LEU A 39 -6.88 -9.31 -1.44
N ASP A 40 -7.31 -10.48 -0.98
CA ASP A 40 -7.80 -11.56 -1.84
C ASP A 40 -9.17 -11.25 -2.43
N ASP A 41 -10.00 -10.53 -1.67
CA ASP A 41 -11.34 -10.18 -2.12
C ASP A 41 -11.78 -8.75 -1.74
N ALA A 42 -12.84 -8.30 -2.41
CA ALA A 42 -13.41 -6.98 -2.19
C ALA A 42 -14.18 -6.87 -0.86
N GLU A 43 -14.53 -7.98 -0.22
CA GLU A 43 -15.27 -7.98 1.04
C GLU A 43 -14.38 -7.51 2.18
N GLN A 44 -13.16 -8.03 2.26
CA GLN A 44 -12.15 -7.58 3.21
C GLN A 44 -11.93 -6.05 3.15
N TRP A 45 -11.92 -5.49 1.92
CA TRP A 45 -11.77 -4.06 1.74
C TRP A 45 -12.99 -3.25 2.19
N ARG A 46 -14.21 -3.77 1.94
CA ARG A 46 -15.44 -3.15 2.43
C ARG A 46 -15.54 -3.21 3.95
N ASP A 47 -15.18 -4.34 4.56
CA ASP A 47 -15.18 -4.52 6.01
C ASP A 47 -14.23 -3.56 6.71
N TYR A 48 -13.03 -3.37 6.13
CA TYR A 48 -12.11 -2.34 6.62
C TYR A 48 -12.74 -0.95 6.61
N HIS A 49 -13.35 -0.55 5.49
CA HIS A 49 -14.00 0.77 5.40
C HIS A 49 -15.15 0.91 6.40
N ALA A 50 -15.98 -0.10 6.54
CA ALA A 50 -17.09 -0.09 7.51
C ALA A 50 -16.57 0.05 8.95
N ALA A 51 -15.51 -0.67 9.31
CA ALA A 51 -14.89 -0.57 10.64
C ALA A 51 -14.25 0.81 10.87
N ARG A 52 -13.56 1.35 9.86
CA ARG A 52 -12.96 2.67 9.90
C ARG A 52 -14.03 3.76 10.06
N ASP A 53 -15.06 3.74 9.26
CA ASP A 53 -16.13 4.73 9.30
C ASP A 53 -16.87 4.68 10.65
N ALA A 54 -17.16 3.49 11.19
CA ALA A 54 -17.74 3.35 12.51
C ALA A 54 -16.83 3.93 13.63
N MET A 55 -15.50 3.81 13.48
CA MET A 55 -14.54 4.43 14.39
C MET A 55 -14.53 5.95 14.27
N VAL A 56 -14.49 6.49 13.05
CA VAL A 56 -14.47 7.93 12.78
C VAL A 56 -15.75 8.61 13.27
N ASP A 57 -16.88 7.96 13.08
CA ASP A 57 -18.19 8.44 13.52
C ASP A 57 -18.43 8.26 15.05
N GLY A 58 -17.50 7.61 15.76
CA GLY A 58 -17.58 7.41 17.19
C GLY A 58 -18.49 6.23 17.62
N TYR A 59 -18.89 5.38 16.71
CA TYR A 59 -19.72 4.18 17.02
C TYR A 59 -18.88 2.97 17.44
N ALA A 60 -17.56 2.99 17.20
CA ALA A 60 -16.66 1.92 17.57
C ALA A 60 -15.43 2.46 18.32
N ARG A 61 -14.82 1.59 19.15
CA ARG A 61 -13.56 1.91 19.84
C ARG A 61 -12.45 2.13 18.80
N PRO A 62 -11.64 3.20 18.93
CA PRO A 62 -10.51 3.44 18.04
C PRO A 62 -9.52 2.26 18.03
N PHE A 63 -9.21 1.74 16.86
CA PHE A 63 -8.16 0.75 16.65
C PHE A 63 -6.86 1.36 16.13
N THR A 64 -6.86 2.68 15.89
CA THR A 64 -5.74 3.47 15.41
C THR A 64 -5.10 4.30 16.51
N TRP A 65 -3.87 4.73 16.28
CA TRP A 65 -3.14 5.62 17.19
C TRP A 65 -3.80 7.00 17.26
N LYS A 66 -4.15 7.43 18.48
CA LYS A 66 -4.82 8.72 18.73
C LYS A 66 -6.09 8.91 17.88
N ALA A 67 -6.80 7.84 17.56
CA ALA A 67 -7.98 7.85 16.69
C ALA A 67 -7.70 8.42 15.29
N ASP A 68 -6.49 8.19 14.75
CA ASP A 68 -6.13 8.59 13.39
C ASP A 68 -7.17 8.04 12.40
N PRO A 69 -7.79 8.88 11.56
CA PRO A 69 -8.85 8.45 10.65
C PRO A 69 -8.35 7.62 9.47
N LEU A 70 -7.04 7.47 9.29
CA LEU A 70 -6.42 6.78 8.13
C LEU A 70 -6.97 7.27 6.78
N ASP A 71 -7.04 8.58 6.59
CA ASP A 71 -7.65 9.19 5.39
C ASP A 71 -6.84 8.96 4.11
N THR A 72 -5.55 8.67 4.24
CA THR A 72 -4.61 8.56 3.13
C THR A 72 -4.08 7.13 2.94
N THR A 73 -4.95 6.13 3.06
CA THR A 73 -4.54 4.75 2.79
C THR A 73 -4.53 4.44 1.30
N TYR A 74 -3.55 3.64 0.88
CA TYR A 74 -3.55 3.08 -0.48
C TYR A 74 -4.74 2.13 -0.64
N PRO A 75 -5.42 2.10 -1.79
CA PRO A 75 -6.48 1.12 -2.01
C PRO A 75 -5.90 -0.29 -2.11
N PHE A 76 -6.12 -1.11 -1.06
CA PHE A 76 -5.54 -2.44 -0.94
C PHE A 76 -6.29 -3.54 -1.69
N HIS A 77 -7.52 -3.27 -2.13
CA HIS A 77 -8.20 -4.08 -3.13
C HIS A 77 -8.50 -3.25 -4.37
N GLN A 78 -8.05 -3.71 -5.52
CA GLN A 78 -8.31 -3.11 -6.82
C GLN A 78 -8.49 -4.20 -7.88
N SER A 79 -9.31 -3.92 -8.91
CA SER A 79 -9.52 -4.80 -10.06
C SER A 79 -9.92 -3.95 -11.28
N PRO A 80 -9.38 -4.22 -12.48
CA PRO A 80 -8.25 -5.14 -12.78
C PRO A 80 -6.92 -4.58 -12.29
N VAL A 81 -5.91 -5.43 -12.19
CA VAL A 81 -4.55 -5.07 -11.74
C VAL A 81 -3.48 -5.48 -12.74
N ARG A 82 -2.27 -4.91 -12.61
CA ARG A 82 -1.08 -5.29 -13.37
C ARG A 82 -1.34 -5.38 -14.89
N GLY A 83 -1.02 -6.52 -15.50
CA GLY A 83 -1.15 -6.75 -16.95
C GLY A 83 -2.59 -6.70 -17.49
N GLU A 84 -3.58 -7.12 -16.70
CA GLU A 84 -4.99 -7.01 -17.09
C GLU A 84 -5.43 -5.55 -17.16
N TRP A 85 -5.04 -4.74 -16.17
CA TRP A 85 -5.28 -3.30 -16.21
C TRP A 85 -4.61 -2.65 -17.43
N LEU A 86 -3.35 -3.02 -17.74
CA LEU A 86 -2.67 -2.48 -18.92
C LEU A 86 -3.35 -2.90 -20.22
N LYS A 87 -3.81 -4.14 -20.31
CA LYS A 87 -4.61 -4.64 -21.44
C LYS A 87 -5.87 -3.79 -21.64
N ASP A 88 -6.57 -3.45 -20.55
CA ASP A 88 -7.76 -2.61 -20.61
C ASP A 88 -7.41 -1.18 -21.06
N VAL A 89 -6.33 -0.60 -20.54
CA VAL A 89 -5.83 0.73 -20.94
C VAL A 89 -5.54 0.78 -22.44
N LEU A 90 -4.97 -0.28 -23.00
CA LEU A 90 -4.58 -0.36 -24.41
C LEU A 90 -5.72 -0.83 -25.33
N SER A 91 -6.87 -1.15 -24.76
CA SER A 91 -8.03 -1.62 -25.53
C SER A 91 -8.70 -0.51 -26.37
N GLY A 92 -9.71 -0.90 -27.16
CA GLY A 92 -10.53 0.04 -27.94
C GLY A 92 -9.73 0.88 -28.94
N GLY A 93 -8.66 0.32 -29.55
CA GLY A 93 -7.87 0.99 -30.58
C GLY A 93 -6.70 1.83 -30.08
N VAL A 94 -6.46 1.93 -28.75
CA VAL A 94 -5.33 2.72 -28.22
C VAL A 94 -3.97 2.13 -28.64
N ALA A 95 -3.84 0.80 -28.61
CA ALA A 95 -2.61 0.14 -29.04
C ALA A 95 -2.32 0.39 -30.54
N GLU A 96 -3.33 0.40 -31.37
CA GLU A 96 -3.24 0.72 -32.81
C GLU A 96 -2.79 2.16 -33.01
N MET A 97 -3.40 3.12 -32.31
CA MET A 97 -3.01 4.55 -32.38
C MET A 97 -1.54 4.78 -32.05
N LEU A 98 -0.99 4.05 -31.07
CA LEU A 98 0.43 4.12 -30.71
C LEU A 98 1.32 3.53 -31.81
N ARG A 99 0.94 2.35 -32.37
CA ARG A 99 1.70 1.68 -33.45
C ARG A 99 1.73 2.51 -34.73
N GLU A 100 0.61 3.08 -35.13
CA GLU A 100 0.50 3.94 -36.33
C GLU A 100 1.47 5.13 -36.27
N ARG A 101 1.75 5.63 -35.07
CA ARG A 101 2.69 6.73 -34.82
C ARG A 101 4.10 6.27 -34.47
N SER A 102 4.35 4.95 -34.49
CA SER A 102 5.64 4.36 -34.07
C SER A 102 6.07 4.79 -32.65
N LEU A 103 5.10 5.00 -31.76
CA LEU A 103 5.35 5.43 -30.39
C LEU A 103 5.59 4.24 -29.46
N ARG A 104 6.59 4.36 -28.61
CA ARG A 104 6.78 3.47 -27.45
C ARG A 104 5.95 3.98 -26.29
N LEU A 105 5.36 3.06 -25.52
CA LEU A 105 4.72 3.38 -24.25
C LEU A 105 5.71 3.11 -23.12
N HIS A 106 5.98 4.13 -22.31
CA HIS A 106 6.75 4.01 -21.07
C HIS A 106 5.81 4.00 -19.87
N LEU A 107 6.20 3.29 -18.83
CA LEU A 107 5.47 3.16 -17.57
C LEU A 107 6.46 3.28 -16.40
N GLU A 108 5.98 3.80 -15.28
CA GLU A 108 6.70 3.88 -14.01
C GLU A 108 5.95 3.03 -12.95
N PRO A 109 5.95 1.70 -13.06
CA PRO A 109 5.01 0.82 -12.37
C PRO A 109 5.19 0.77 -10.84
N GLY A 110 6.34 1.19 -10.29
CA GLY A 110 6.60 1.24 -8.86
C GLY A 110 6.34 -0.09 -8.16
N ARG A 111 5.47 -0.06 -7.15
CA ARG A 111 5.17 -1.25 -6.30
C ARG A 111 4.60 -2.45 -7.06
N SER A 112 3.98 -2.26 -8.21
CA SER A 112 3.44 -3.37 -9.01
C SER A 112 4.51 -4.28 -9.62
N LEU A 113 5.77 -3.83 -9.71
CA LEU A 113 6.93 -4.65 -10.08
C LEU A 113 7.61 -5.30 -8.89
N LEU A 114 7.46 -4.72 -7.69
CA LEU A 114 8.21 -5.13 -6.50
C LEU A 114 7.41 -6.06 -5.59
N ASP A 115 6.16 -6.34 -5.93
CA ASP A 115 5.32 -7.26 -5.17
C ASP A 115 5.93 -8.67 -5.14
N GLY A 116 6.05 -9.22 -3.93
CA GLY A 116 6.67 -10.53 -3.71
C GLY A 116 8.19 -10.60 -3.92
N CYS A 117 8.88 -9.47 -4.16
CA CYS A 117 10.33 -9.46 -4.39
C CYS A 117 11.17 -9.59 -3.13
N GLY A 118 10.57 -9.41 -1.95
CA GLY A 118 11.31 -9.47 -0.68
C GLY A 118 10.41 -9.31 0.53
N VAL A 119 11.01 -9.45 1.69
CA VAL A 119 10.38 -9.27 2.99
C VAL A 119 11.33 -8.48 3.90
N ILE A 120 10.78 -7.70 4.81
CA ILE A 120 11.54 -7.06 5.89
C ILE A 120 11.35 -7.91 7.14
N LEU A 121 12.46 -8.27 7.79
CA LEU A 121 12.44 -8.98 9.06
C LEU A 121 12.93 -8.05 10.16
N ALA A 122 12.22 -8.00 11.28
CA ALA A 122 12.61 -7.21 12.44
C ALA A 122 12.45 -8.02 13.72
N GLU A 123 13.48 -8.00 14.57
CA GLU A 123 13.43 -8.60 15.89
C GLU A 123 12.60 -7.72 16.84
N VAL A 124 11.81 -8.35 17.70
CA VAL A 124 11.14 -7.71 18.81
C VAL A 124 12.15 -7.41 19.91
N ALA A 125 12.49 -6.14 20.09
CA ALA A 125 13.46 -5.70 21.08
C ALA A 125 12.87 -5.59 22.50
N PHE A 126 11.58 -5.25 22.61
CA PHE A 126 10.88 -5.16 23.90
C PHE A 126 9.35 -5.25 23.70
N VAL A 127 8.68 -5.65 24.77
CA VAL A 127 7.23 -5.51 24.92
C VAL A 127 6.99 -4.74 26.22
N LYS A 128 6.15 -3.70 26.19
CA LYS A 128 5.81 -2.91 27.39
C LYS A 128 4.40 -2.34 27.29
N GLU A 129 3.84 -2.00 28.44
CA GLU A 129 2.61 -1.23 28.50
C GLU A 129 2.89 0.27 28.69
N ARG A 130 2.05 1.09 28.09
CA ARG A 130 1.96 2.51 28.39
C ARG A 130 1.26 2.72 29.73
N SER A 131 1.33 3.96 30.26
CA SER A 131 0.65 4.34 31.49
C SER A 131 -0.88 4.20 31.45
N ASP A 132 -1.46 4.11 30.26
CA ASP A 132 -2.89 3.87 30.03
C ASP A 132 -3.22 2.39 29.75
N GLY A 133 -2.26 1.48 29.98
CA GLY A 133 -2.43 0.03 29.78
C GLY A 133 -2.34 -0.42 28.31
N LEU A 134 -1.97 0.47 27.39
CA LEU A 134 -1.87 0.10 25.98
C LEU A 134 -0.55 -0.63 25.69
N PRO A 135 -0.59 -1.87 25.14
CA PRO A 135 0.62 -2.61 24.80
C PRO A 135 1.37 -1.99 23.60
N LEU A 136 2.68 -1.92 23.73
CA LEU A 136 3.62 -1.54 22.69
C LEU A 136 4.63 -2.65 22.45
N VAL A 137 4.87 -2.98 21.18
CA VAL A 137 5.91 -3.91 20.74
C VAL A 137 6.98 -3.12 20.00
N GLY A 138 8.17 -3.04 20.59
CA GLY A 138 9.30 -2.33 20.01
C GLY A 138 10.11 -3.23 19.09
N LEU A 139 10.31 -2.78 17.85
CA LEU A 139 11.10 -3.50 16.85
C LEU A 139 12.52 -2.93 16.75
N ALA A 140 13.50 -3.80 16.49
CA ALA A 140 14.88 -3.40 16.20
C ALA A 140 15.01 -2.79 14.80
N MET A 141 14.16 -1.86 14.47
CA MET A 141 14.13 -1.12 13.21
C MET A 141 13.52 0.27 13.41
N ASN A 142 13.58 1.09 12.37
CA ASN A 142 12.89 2.37 12.29
C ASN A 142 11.79 2.32 11.22
N ARG A 143 10.73 3.11 11.39
CA ARG A 143 9.64 3.21 10.39
C ARG A 143 10.14 3.55 9.00
N THR A 144 11.21 4.34 8.87
CA THR A 144 11.78 4.74 7.59
C THR A 144 12.43 3.61 6.81
N GLN A 145 12.65 2.44 7.43
CA GLN A 145 13.12 1.23 6.75
C GLN A 145 12.01 0.49 6.01
N CYS A 146 10.75 0.73 6.37
CA CYS A 146 9.61 0.10 5.71
C CYS A 146 8.69 1.08 4.98
N ARG A 147 8.69 2.36 5.35
CA ARG A 147 7.88 3.39 4.69
C ARG A 147 8.53 4.76 4.76
N THR A 148 8.28 5.59 3.76
CA THR A 148 8.77 6.97 3.67
C THR A 148 7.65 8.00 3.83
N THR A 149 6.39 7.59 3.73
CA THR A 149 5.19 8.44 3.82
C THR A 149 4.45 8.22 5.14
N SER A 150 3.44 9.04 5.39
CA SER A 150 2.52 8.89 6.53
C SER A 150 1.42 7.86 6.27
N ASP A 151 1.28 7.37 5.04
CA ASP A 151 0.27 6.39 4.67
C ASP A 151 0.49 5.09 5.43
N ASP A 152 -0.58 4.51 5.93
CA ASP A 152 -0.52 3.23 6.61
C ASP A 152 -0.54 2.06 5.61
N TYR A 153 0.01 0.92 6.04
CA TYR A 153 -0.07 -0.33 5.31
C TYR A 153 -1.18 -1.19 5.91
N LEU A 154 -2.08 -1.70 5.07
CA LEU A 154 -3.19 -2.55 5.52
C LEU A 154 -2.84 -4.03 5.57
N ILE A 155 -1.67 -4.42 5.09
CA ILE A 155 -1.14 -5.78 5.25
C ILE A 155 -0.65 -5.92 6.68
N ASP A 156 -1.16 -6.92 7.39
CA ASP A 156 -0.73 -7.21 8.74
C ASP A 156 0.68 -7.82 8.73
N PRO A 157 1.58 -7.29 9.56
CA PRO A 157 2.84 -7.95 9.83
C PRO A 157 2.62 -9.33 10.44
N LEU A 158 3.42 -10.29 10.04
CA LEU A 158 3.31 -11.67 10.49
C LEU A 158 4.34 -11.95 11.57
N LEU A 159 3.89 -12.49 12.70
CA LEU A 159 4.80 -13.06 13.70
C LEU A 159 5.34 -14.38 13.16
N VAL A 160 6.66 -14.46 13.00
CA VAL A 160 7.36 -15.69 12.59
C VAL A 160 7.49 -16.58 13.80
N THR A 161 6.56 -17.50 13.99
CA THR A 161 6.49 -18.37 15.16
C THR A 161 5.86 -19.71 14.83
N ASP A 162 6.23 -20.74 15.57
CA ASP A 162 5.57 -22.06 15.60
C ASP A 162 4.62 -22.20 16.82
N ARG A 163 4.47 -21.16 17.63
CA ARG A 163 3.53 -21.14 18.75
C ARG A 163 2.08 -21.27 18.26
N THR A 164 1.35 -22.19 18.87
CA THR A 164 -0.08 -22.43 18.60
C THR A 164 -0.96 -22.18 19.82
N THR A 165 -0.36 -21.74 20.94
CA THR A 165 -1.03 -21.44 22.21
C THR A 165 -0.38 -20.22 22.84
N GLY A 166 -1.14 -19.44 23.60
CA GLY A 166 -0.69 -18.24 24.29
C GLY A 166 -1.85 -17.30 24.57
N GLU A 167 -1.58 -16.23 25.28
CA GLU A 167 -2.54 -15.17 25.52
C GLU A 167 -2.50 -14.19 24.34
N GLU A 168 -3.68 -13.87 23.81
CA GLU A 168 -3.80 -12.91 22.72
C GLU A 168 -3.38 -11.51 23.15
N VAL A 169 -2.59 -10.83 22.35
CA VAL A 169 -2.14 -9.45 22.56
C VAL A 169 -2.51 -8.60 21.34
N GLU A 170 -3.12 -7.44 21.58
CA GLU A 170 -3.26 -6.38 20.59
C GLU A 170 -2.33 -5.22 20.95
N ALA A 171 -1.39 -4.89 20.06
CA ALA A 171 -0.36 -3.89 20.33
C ALA A 171 -0.10 -2.98 19.13
N PHE A 172 0.44 -1.78 19.40
CA PHE A 172 1.09 -0.99 18.36
C PHE A 172 2.55 -1.41 18.19
N LEU A 173 3.00 -1.47 16.94
CA LEU A 173 4.39 -1.66 16.59
C LEU A 173 5.11 -0.32 16.56
N VAL A 174 6.20 -0.21 17.30
CA VAL A 174 7.01 1.02 17.38
C VAL A 174 8.46 0.73 16.98
N GLY A 175 9.12 1.72 16.42
CA GLY A 175 10.54 1.63 16.05
C GLY A 175 11.47 2.25 17.09
N ALA A 176 12.73 2.47 16.70
CA ALA A 176 13.81 2.88 17.60
C ALA A 176 14.00 4.40 17.74
N TYR A 177 13.34 5.24 16.94
CA TYR A 177 13.45 6.68 17.10
C TYR A 177 12.70 7.17 18.34
N CYS A 178 13.27 8.14 19.04
CA CYS A 178 12.69 8.72 20.27
C CYS A 178 11.66 9.82 19.97
N ILE A 179 10.72 9.55 19.05
CA ILE A 179 9.63 10.47 18.70
C ILE A 179 8.27 9.76 18.79
N GLU A 180 7.21 10.50 19.08
CA GLU A 180 5.86 9.93 19.23
C GLU A 180 5.30 9.29 17.94
N ASP A 181 5.77 9.73 16.78
CA ASP A 181 5.36 9.23 15.46
C ASP A 181 6.21 8.04 14.97
N GLU A 182 7.04 7.46 15.83
CA GLU A 182 7.80 6.26 15.51
C GLU A 182 6.92 5.02 15.58
N LEU A 183 5.83 5.04 14.82
CA LEU A 183 4.92 3.93 14.63
C LEU A 183 5.26 3.23 13.32
N ILE A 184 5.43 1.93 13.37
CA ILE A 184 5.58 1.12 12.16
C ILE A 184 4.26 1.14 11.38
N LEU A 185 3.14 0.90 12.09
CA LEU A 185 1.78 1.09 11.59
C LEU A 185 0.99 1.95 12.57
N ARG A 186 0.02 2.70 12.06
CA ARG A 186 -0.85 3.55 12.88
C ARG A 186 -2.06 2.82 13.47
N ARG A 187 -2.15 1.51 13.29
CA ARG A 187 -3.19 0.65 13.84
C ARG A 187 -2.60 -0.44 14.72
N ARG A 188 -3.43 -0.97 15.62
CA ARG A 188 -3.05 -2.11 16.44
C ARG A 188 -2.96 -3.37 15.60
N ILE A 189 -1.99 -4.20 15.92
CA ILE A 189 -1.78 -5.52 15.34
C ILE A 189 -2.15 -6.56 16.40
N ARG A 190 -2.81 -7.61 15.96
CA ARG A 190 -3.26 -8.71 16.78
C ARG A 190 -2.27 -9.87 16.69
N PHE A 191 -1.81 -10.34 17.84
CA PHE A 191 -0.95 -11.50 18.01
C PHE A 191 -1.72 -12.59 18.77
N PRO A 192 -2.31 -13.58 18.06
CA PRO A 192 -3.21 -14.56 18.68
C PRO A 192 -2.56 -15.42 19.78
N TYR A 193 -1.25 -15.59 19.73
CA TYR A 193 -0.49 -16.43 20.65
C TYR A 193 0.56 -15.66 21.45
N GLY A 194 0.33 -14.36 21.60
CA GLY A 194 1.28 -13.46 22.25
C GLY A 194 2.46 -13.07 21.39
N VAL A 195 3.30 -12.20 21.94
CA VAL A 195 4.55 -11.73 21.35
C VAL A 195 5.52 -11.41 22.47
N GLU A 196 6.81 -11.74 22.30
CA GLU A 196 7.83 -11.55 23.33
C GLU A 196 9.16 -11.06 22.73
N PRO A 197 10.06 -10.46 23.54
CA PRO A 197 11.40 -10.07 23.08
C PRO A 197 12.16 -11.26 22.48
N GLY A 198 12.82 -11.04 21.35
CA GLY A 198 13.54 -12.07 20.58
C GLY A 198 12.68 -12.71 19.46
N ASP A 199 11.37 -12.52 19.46
CA ASP A 199 10.54 -12.91 18.31
C ASP A 199 10.92 -12.12 17.05
N VAL A 200 10.55 -12.65 15.90
CA VAL A 200 10.77 -12.01 14.59
C VAL A 200 9.41 -11.68 13.96
N ILE A 201 9.28 -10.47 13.48
CA ILE A 201 8.13 -9.99 12.70
C ILE A 201 8.57 -9.77 11.26
N ALA A 202 7.76 -10.26 10.30
CA ALA A 202 7.96 -10.19 8.86
C ALA A 202 6.95 -9.25 8.20
#